data_bc2f25c1846806c06b65cf3d86b836cf
#
_entry.id   bc2f25c1846806c06b65cf3d86b836cf
#
_cell.length_a   1.000
_cell.length_b   1.000
_cell.length_c   1.000
_cell.angle_alpha   90.00
_cell.angle_beta   90.00
_cell.angle_gamma   90.00
#
_symmetry.space_group_name_H-M   'P 1'
#
loop_
_entity.id
_entity.type
_entity.pdbx_description
1 polymer ?
#
loop_
_entity_poly.entity_id
_entity_poly.type
_entity_poly.pdbx_seq_one_letter_code
_entity_poly.pdbx_strand_id
1 'polypeptide(L)'
;SDESAEADDAGYAWRKDAYVIQRDFDKNTLQDVIQMLGKTYIVEDTLAAPDWKIMNDMKEVAGHVCMNAYREDTLKKQKIFVWFALDNPVPAGPERLGGLPGLILEADVNDGGMLITADKIDLKKLTTELDPPKKLKGKKVDEAGYDAVIRQHMEDKRKAEEPPFWGIRY
;
A
#
# COMPACT_ATOMS: atom_id res chain seq x y z
N SER A 1 -6.47 -14.27 10.56
CA SER A 1 -6.58 -12.86 10.22
C SER A 1 -7.20 -12.71 8.84
N ASP A 2 -8.31 -12.04 8.77
CA ASP A 2 -8.99 -11.79 7.51
C ASP A 2 -8.31 -10.62 6.78
N GLU A 3 -7.59 -10.96 5.73
CA GLU A 3 -7.06 -10.01 4.78
C GLU A 3 -7.96 -10.01 3.55
N SER A 4 -8.52 -8.87 3.19
CA SER A 4 -9.42 -8.74 2.05
C SER A 4 -9.15 -7.48 1.25
N ALA A 5 -9.33 -7.56 -0.06
CA ALA A 5 -9.24 -6.44 -0.96
C ALA A 5 -10.46 -6.42 -1.87
N GLU A 6 -10.97 -5.23 -2.11
CA GLU A 6 -12.09 -4.98 -3.03
C GLU A 6 -11.75 -3.80 -3.92
N ALA A 7 -12.10 -3.89 -5.18
CA ALA A 7 -11.80 -2.83 -6.15
C ALA A 7 -12.84 -2.75 -7.26
N ASP A 8 -13.06 -1.54 -7.75
CA ASP A 8 -13.75 -1.24 -9.00
C ASP A 8 -13.19 0.05 -9.61
N ASP A 9 -13.83 0.58 -10.65
CA ASP A 9 -13.39 1.83 -11.30
C ASP A 9 -13.46 3.05 -10.37
N ALA A 10 -14.28 3.00 -9.32
CA ALA A 10 -14.44 4.10 -8.36
C ALA A 10 -13.38 4.12 -7.28
N GLY A 11 -12.81 2.96 -6.90
CA GLY A 11 -11.86 2.93 -5.83
C GLY A 11 -11.34 1.53 -5.46
N TYR A 12 -10.62 1.52 -4.37
CA TYR A 12 -9.96 0.33 -3.84
C TYR A 12 -10.00 0.35 -2.31
N ALA A 13 -10.25 -0.80 -1.72
CA ALA A 13 -10.19 -1.00 -0.28
C ALA A 13 -9.43 -2.28 0.06
N TRP A 14 -8.52 -2.19 1.01
CA TRP A 14 -7.75 -3.30 1.54
C TRP A 14 -7.87 -3.32 3.06
N ARG A 15 -8.21 -4.45 3.63
CA ARG A 15 -8.40 -4.62 5.08
C ARG A 15 -7.56 -5.74 5.64
N LYS A 16 -6.99 -5.47 6.80
CA LYS A 16 -6.28 -6.42 7.64
C LYS A 16 -6.44 -5.98 9.10
N ASP A 17 -6.18 -6.85 10.07
CA ASP A 17 -6.39 -6.56 11.49
C ASP A 17 -5.77 -5.23 11.97
N ALA A 18 -4.58 -4.89 11.44
CA ALA A 18 -3.83 -3.71 11.88
C ALA A 18 -4.08 -2.46 11.04
N TYR A 19 -4.83 -2.55 9.92
CA TYR A 19 -5.05 -1.41 9.06
C TYR A 19 -6.21 -1.59 8.08
N VAL A 20 -6.77 -0.46 7.66
CA VAL A 20 -7.73 -0.37 6.56
C VAL A 20 -7.21 0.66 5.58
N ILE A 21 -7.02 0.29 4.33
CA ILE A 21 -6.51 1.14 3.27
C ILE A 21 -7.62 1.38 2.26
N GLN A 22 -7.90 2.64 1.97
CA GLN A 22 -8.95 3.03 1.03
C GLN A 22 -8.43 4.04 0.02
N ARG A 23 -8.84 3.86 -1.24
CA ARG A 23 -8.55 4.75 -2.36
C ARG A 23 -9.85 5.09 -3.07
N ASP A 24 -10.12 6.38 -3.21
CA ASP A 24 -11.24 6.90 -3.99
C ASP A 24 -10.68 7.50 -5.28
N PHE A 25 -10.85 6.78 -6.40
CA PHE A 25 -10.28 7.20 -7.68
C PHE A 25 -11.08 8.31 -8.34
N ASP A 26 -12.36 8.44 -8.02
CA ASP A 26 -13.20 9.54 -8.52
C ASP A 26 -12.80 10.87 -7.86
N LYS A 27 -12.59 10.87 -6.56
CA LYS A 27 -12.16 12.03 -5.78
C LYS A 27 -10.65 12.24 -5.76
N ASN A 28 -9.89 11.26 -6.21
CA ASN A 28 -8.43 11.24 -6.16
C ASN A 28 -7.88 11.41 -4.73
N THR A 29 -8.47 10.67 -3.79
CA THR A 29 -8.11 10.74 -2.37
C THR A 29 -7.78 9.38 -1.79
N LEU A 30 -7.05 9.41 -0.68
CA LEU A 30 -6.79 8.23 0.14
C LEU A 30 -7.25 8.45 1.58
N GLN A 31 -7.66 7.37 2.24
CA GLN A 31 -7.86 7.33 3.67
C GLN A 31 -7.36 5.99 4.20
N ASP A 32 -6.33 6.03 5.03
CA ASP A 32 -5.77 4.84 5.65
C ASP A 32 -5.90 4.94 7.16
N VAL A 33 -6.44 3.89 7.77
CA VAL A 33 -6.47 3.75 9.24
C VAL A 33 -5.44 2.70 9.59
N ILE A 34 -4.38 3.11 10.29
CA ILE A 34 -3.20 2.28 10.54
C ILE A 34 -2.89 2.28 12.03
N GLN A 35 -2.75 1.09 12.60
CA GLN A 35 -2.20 0.92 13.93
C GLN A 35 -0.69 0.78 13.84
N MET A 36 0.02 1.65 14.53
CA MET A 36 1.48 1.66 14.53
C MET A 36 1.99 2.07 15.91
N LEU A 37 2.87 1.24 16.48
CA LEU A 37 3.50 1.52 17.79
C LEU A 37 2.50 1.82 18.91
N GLY A 38 1.40 1.07 18.94
CA GLY A 38 0.35 1.22 19.95
C GLY A 38 -0.58 2.42 19.77
N LYS A 39 -0.48 3.12 18.65
CA LYS A 39 -1.34 4.26 18.31
C LYS A 39 -2.07 4.01 16.98
N THR A 40 -3.24 4.62 16.86
CA THR A 40 -4.00 4.63 15.60
C THR A 40 -3.83 5.95 14.89
N TYR A 41 -3.42 5.90 13.63
CA TYR A 41 -3.31 7.04 12.74
C TYR A 41 -4.37 6.95 11.65
N ILE A 42 -4.96 8.09 11.32
CA ILE A 42 -5.86 8.26 10.18
C ILE A 42 -5.12 9.12 9.17
N VAL A 43 -4.63 8.50 8.11
CA VAL A 43 -3.88 9.19 7.04
C VAL A 43 -4.87 9.59 5.95
N GLU A 44 -5.04 10.87 5.74
CA GLU A 44 -5.92 11.42 4.70
C GLU A 44 -5.12 12.38 3.82
N ASP A 45 -5.16 12.16 2.50
CA ASP A 45 -4.48 13.01 1.52
C ASP A 45 -5.06 12.80 0.12
N THR A 46 -4.61 13.61 -0.81
CA THR A 46 -4.79 13.36 -2.24
C THR A 46 -3.85 12.26 -2.70
N LEU A 47 -4.26 11.50 -3.73
CA LEU A 47 -3.40 10.48 -4.33
C LEU A 47 -2.27 11.16 -5.09
N ALA A 48 -1.04 10.71 -4.85
CA ALA A 48 0.14 11.09 -5.62
C ALA A 48 0.65 9.87 -6.38
N ALA A 49 1.13 10.08 -7.60
CA ALA A 49 1.78 9.03 -8.37
C ALA A 49 3.21 8.85 -7.86
N PRO A 50 3.57 7.67 -7.32
CA PRO A 50 4.94 7.37 -6.97
C PRO A 50 5.80 7.23 -8.23
N ASP A 51 7.11 7.47 -8.10
CA ASP A 51 8.06 7.39 -9.21
C ASP A 51 8.54 5.96 -9.45
N TRP A 52 7.64 5.15 -9.99
CA TRP A 52 7.98 3.82 -10.46
C TRP A 52 8.80 3.90 -11.75
N LYS A 53 9.84 3.07 -11.83
CA LYS A 53 10.48 2.71 -13.09
C LYS A 53 9.84 1.45 -13.63
N ILE A 54 9.10 1.57 -14.73
CA ILE A 54 8.52 0.41 -15.41
C ILE A 54 9.60 -0.23 -16.26
N MET A 55 9.75 -1.55 -16.11
CA MET A 55 10.74 -2.36 -16.81
C MET A 55 10.05 -3.21 -17.88
N ASN A 56 10.83 -3.99 -18.62
CA ASN A 56 10.32 -4.70 -19.82
C ASN A 56 10.14 -6.22 -19.62
N ASP A 57 10.42 -6.74 -18.44
CA ASP A 57 10.23 -8.16 -18.17
C ASP A 57 8.75 -8.47 -17.98
N MET A 58 8.38 -9.68 -18.34
CA MET A 58 7.01 -10.16 -18.23
C MET A 58 7.00 -11.53 -17.59
N LYS A 59 5.99 -11.79 -16.78
CA LYS A 59 5.68 -13.12 -16.25
C LYS A 59 4.21 -13.24 -15.91
N GLU A 60 3.77 -14.45 -15.64
CA GLU A 60 2.42 -14.74 -15.20
C GLU A 60 2.37 -14.85 -13.69
N VAL A 61 1.41 -14.14 -13.06
CA VAL A 61 1.12 -14.22 -11.63
C VAL A 61 -0.39 -14.40 -11.46
N ALA A 62 -0.81 -15.43 -10.74
CA ALA A 62 -2.23 -15.75 -10.50
C ALA A 62 -3.06 -15.83 -11.80
N GLY A 63 -2.48 -16.31 -12.88
CA GLY A 63 -3.13 -16.41 -14.19
C GLY A 63 -3.15 -15.13 -15.01
N HIS A 64 -2.49 -14.07 -14.57
CA HIS A 64 -2.45 -12.78 -15.25
C HIS A 64 -1.04 -12.47 -15.77
N VAL A 65 -0.96 -11.99 -17.01
CA VAL A 65 0.31 -11.50 -17.58
C VAL A 65 0.64 -10.17 -16.92
N CYS A 66 1.83 -10.11 -16.32
CA CYS A 66 2.31 -8.96 -15.58
C CYS A 66 3.59 -8.39 -16.17
N MET A 67 3.75 -7.09 -16.03
CA MET A 67 5.01 -6.37 -16.20
C MET A 67 5.63 -6.06 -14.86
N ASN A 68 6.93 -5.78 -14.85
CA ASN A 68 7.60 -5.40 -13.63
C ASN A 68 7.87 -3.90 -13.53
N ALA A 69 8.02 -3.42 -12.31
CA ALA A 69 8.41 -2.06 -11.99
C ALA A 69 9.27 -2.04 -10.73
N TYR A 70 10.05 -1.00 -10.59
CA TYR A 70 10.97 -0.81 -9.47
C TYR A 70 10.84 0.61 -8.91
N ARG A 71 10.95 0.72 -7.60
CA ARG A 71 11.15 2.00 -6.93
C ARG A 71 12.01 1.85 -5.68
N GLU A 72 12.58 2.96 -5.25
CA GLU A 72 13.36 3.04 -4.04
C GLU A 72 12.69 4.02 -3.06
N ASP A 73 12.36 3.54 -1.88
CA ASP A 73 11.86 4.36 -0.78
C ASP A 73 13.02 4.70 0.14
N THR A 74 13.51 5.92 0.04
CA THR A 74 14.67 6.37 0.81
C THR A 74 14.35 6.59 2.28
N LEU A 75 13.10 6.95 2.62
CA LEU A 75 12.67 7.12 4.00
C LEU A 75 12.71 5.80 4.77
N LYS A 76 12.16 4.75 4.19
CA LYS A 76 12.08 3.42 4.81
C LYS A 76 13.29 2.55 4.46
N LYS A 77 14.20 3.05 3.63
CA LYS A 77 15.37 2.32 3.12
C LYS A 77 14.97 1.00 2.47
N GLN A 78 13.98 1.07 1.58
CA GLN A 78 13.42 -0.09 0.90
C GLN A 78 13.61 0.00 -0.61
N LYS A 79 14.01 -1.12 -1.20
CA LYS A 79 13.99 -1.35 -2.64
C LYS A 79 12.80 -2.25 -2.93
N ILE A 80 11.90 -1.81 -3.80
CA ILE A 80 10.63 -2.48 -4.05
C ILE A 80 10.55 -2.86 -5.51
N PHE A 81 10.50 -4.17 -5.79
CA PHE A 81 10.21 -4.74 -7.10
C PHE A 81 8.79 -5.28 -7.10
N VAL A 82 8.02 -4.95 -8.12
CA VAL A 82 6.63 -5.39 -8.22
C VAL A 82 6.33 -5.94 -9.60
N TRP A 83 5.29 -6.77 -9.66
CA TRP A 83 4.68 -7.26 -10.89
C TRP A 83 3.23 -6.82 -10.91
N PHE A 84 2.82 -6.10 -11.93
CA PHE A 84 1.47 -5.56 -12.06
C PHE A 84 0.76 -6.12 -13.29
N ALA A 85 -0.52 -6.41 -13.14
CA ALA A 85 -1.33 -7.03 -14.19
C ALA A 85 -1.65 -6.05 -15.32
N LEU A 86 -1.44 -6.46 -16.55
CA LEU A 86 -1.75 -5.66 -17.73
C LEU A 86 -3.24 -5.66 -18.08
N ASP A 87 -3.97 -6.70 -17.68
CA ASP A 87 -5.40 -6.88 -17.95
C ASP A 87 -6.31 -6.35 -16.84
N ASN A 88 -5.73 -5.74 -15.82
CA ASN A 88 -6.46 -5.23 -14.65
C ASN A 88 -6.00 -3.81 -14.32
N PRO A 89 -6.64 -2.77 -14.91
CA PRO A 89 -6.13 -1.39 -14.85
C PRO A 89 -6.39 -0.66 -13.52
N VAL A 90 -6.54 -1.37 -12.42
CA VAL A 90 -6.70 -0.78 -11.09
C VAL A 90 -5.33 -0.33 -10.57
N PRO A 91 -5.12 0.98 -10.27
CA PRO A 91 -3.83 1.50 -9.82
C PRO A 91 -3.57 1.27 -8.33
N ALA A 92 -3.73 0.06 -7.87
CA ALA A 92 -3.64 -0.35 -6.47
C ALA A 92 -2.75 -1.56 -6.31
N GLY A 93 -2.57 -2.01 -5.10
CA GLY A 93 -1.74 -3.18 -4.80
C GLY A 93 -1.88 -3.61 -3.34
N PRO A 94 -1.05 -4.57 -2.91
CA PRO A 94 -1.06 -4.99 -1.52
C PRO A 94 -0.65 -3.82 -0.62
N GLU A 95 -1.36 -3.72 0.51
CA GLU A 95 -1.09 -2.71 1.53
C GLU A 95 -1.18 -1.30 0.94
N ARG A 96 -0.17 -0.45 1.10
CA ARG A 96 -0.20 0.93 0.59
C ARG A 96 0.48 1.09 -0.78
N LEU A 97 0.90 0.00 -1.41
CA LEU A 97 1.51 0.04 -2.74
C LEU A 97 0.46 0.35 -3.82
N GLY A 98 0.85 1.06 -4.85
CA GLY A 98 -0.04 1.40 -5.94
C GLY A 98 0.54 2.45 -6.87
N GLY A 99 -0.30 3.02 -7.73
CA GLY A 99 0.09 4.08 -8.65
C GLY A 99 0.68 3.59 -9.97
N LEU A 100 0.60 2.29 -10.26
CA LEU A 100 0.95 1.70 -11.55
C LEU A 100 -0.31 1.56 -12.44
N PRO A 101 -0.16 1.41 -13.75
CA PRO A 101 -1.31 1.25 -14.66
C PRO A 101 -1.96 -0.13 -14.61
N GLY A 102 -1.80 -0.85 -13.53
CA GLY A 102 -2.41 -2.14 -13.27
C GLY A 102 -2.24 -2.58 -11.83
N LEU A 103 -3.09 -3.52 -11.41
CA LEU A 103 -3.08 -4.05 -10.05
C LEU A 103 -1.76 -4.80 -9.78
N ILE A 104 -1.09 -4.45 -8.70
CA ILE A 104 0.13 -5.12 -8.25
C ILE A 104 -0.24 -6.47 -7.64
N LEU A 105 0.28 -7.55 -8.21
CA LEU A 105 -0.01 -8.92 -7.79
C LEU A 105 1.14 -9.57 -7.03
N GLU A 106 2.34 -9.06 -7.18
CA GLU A 106 3.51 -9.53 -6.45
C GLU A 106 4.40 -8.36 -6.12
N ALA A 107 4.90 -8.34 -4.90
CA ALA A 107 5.83 -7.33 -4.42
C ALA A 107 6.98 -8.00 -3.66
N ASP A 108 8.20 -7.65 -4.03
CA ASP A 108 9.43 -8.09 -3.36
C ASP A 108 10.10 -6.86 -2.76
N VAL A 109 10.25 -6.85 -1.47
CA VAL A 109 10.85 -5.76 -0.71
C VAL A 109 12.22 -6.22 -0.20
N ASN A 110 13.26 -5.46 -0.54
CA ASN A 110 14.64 -5.70 -0.10
C ASN A 110 15.16 -7.12 -0.43
N ASP A 111 15.01 -7.54 -1.68
CA ASP A 111 15.54 -8.81 -2.20
C ASP A 111 15.16 -10.02 -1.31
N GLY A 112 13.86 -10.20 -1.09
CA GLY A 112 13.31 -11.31 -0.32
C GLY A 112 13.15 -11.04 1.17
N GLY A 113 13.42 -9.83 1.64
CA GLY A 113 13.10 -9.42 3.01
C GLY A 113 11.62 -9.51 3.30
N MET A 114 10.79 -9.25 2.30
CA MET A 114 9.36 -9.49 2.30
C MET A 114 8.88 -9.79 0.89
N LEU A 115 8.17 -10.90 0.73
CA LEU A 115 7.54 -11.27 -0.53
C LEU A 115 6.04 -11.41 -0.35
N ILE A 116 5.27 -10.69 -1.16
CA ILE A 116 3.81 -10.78 -1.20
C ILE A 116 3.42 -11.22 -2.60
N THR A 117 2.70 -12.32 -2.73
CA THR A 117 2.24 -12.85 -4.01
C THR A 117 0.76 -13.17 -3.93
N ALA A 118 -0.02 -12.69 -4.91
CA ALA A 118 -1.42 -13.05 -5.03
C ALA A 118 -1.55 -14.48 -5.57
N ASP A 119 -2.33 -15.31 -4.89
CA ASP A 119 -2.69 -16.64 -5.35
C ASP A 119 -3.93 -16.60 -6.26
N LYS A 120 -4.86 -15.71 -5.93
CA LYS A 120 -6.13 -15.54 -6.60
C LYS A 120 -6.58 -14.09 -6.49
N ILE A 121 -7.25 -13.60 -7.53
CA ILE A 121 -7.86 -12.27 -7.53
C ILE A 121 -9.36 -12.41 -7.67
N ASP A 122 -10.09 -11.89 -6.69
CA ASP A 122 -11.53 -11.69 -6.75
C ASP A 122 -11.79 -10.18 -6.66
N LEU A 123 -12.24 -9.58 -7.75
CA LEU A 123 -12.65 -8.18 -7.76
C LEU A 123 -14.15 -8.09 -7.51
N LYS A 124 -14.51 -7.36 -6.48
CA LYS A 124 -15.90 -7.12 -6.10
C LYS A 124 -16.21 -5.64 -6.21
N LYS A 125 -17.42 -5.33 -6.66
CA LYS A 125 -17.87 -3.95 -6.69
C LYS A 125 -17.94 -3.37 -5.28
N LEU A 126 -17.36 -2.19 -5.11
CA LEU A 126 -17.45 -1.45 -3.85
C LEU A 126 -18.87 -0.93 -3.66
N THR A 127 -19.42 -1.09 -2.48
CA THR A 127 -20.75 -0.61 -2.11
C THR A 127 -20.68 0.57 -1.15
N THR A 128 -20.30 0.33 0.09
CA THR A 128 -20.25 1.34 1.15
C THR A 128 -18.85 1.54 1.72
N GLU A 129 -17.84 0.85 1.21
CA GLU A 129 -16.48 0.82 1.76
C GLU A 129 -15.75 2.16 1.61
N LEU A 130 -16.16 2.98 0.63
CA LEU A 130 -15.60 4.31 0.41
C LEU A 130 -16.31 5.40 1.21
N ASP A 131 -17.43 5.08 1.86
CA ASP A 131 -18.12 6.03 2.73
C ASP A 131 -17.27 6.29 3.97
N PRO A 132 -17.10 7.58 4.37
CA PRO A 132 -16.34 7.88 5.57
C PRO A 132 -17.03 7.26 6.79
N PRO A 133 -16.31 6.49 7.61
CA PRO A 133 -16.88 5.94 8.84
C PRO A 133 -17.34 7.07 9.76
N LYS A 134 -18.49 6.88 10.37
CA LYS A 134 -19.16 7.92 11.18
C LYS A 134 -18.36 8.37 12.42
N LYS A 135 -17.45 7.52 12.92
CA LYS A 135 -16.56 7.85 14.06
C LYS A 135 -15.25 7.07 13.93
N LEU A 136 -14.24 7.70 13.35
CA LEU A 136 -12.88 7.18 13.43
C LEU A 136 -12.19 7.73 14.68
N LYS A 137 -11.66 6.83 15.49
CA LYS A 137 -10.79 7.19 16.62
C LYS A 137 -9.35 7.03 16.19
N GLY A 138 -8.60 8.12 16.23
CA GLY A 138 -7.19 8.12 15.88
C GLY A 138 -6.68 9.53 15.62
N LYS A 139 -5.38 9.66 15.50
CA LYS A 139 -4.74 10.91 15.15
C LYS A 139 -4.80 11.13 13.63
N LYS A 140 -5.49 12.19 13.21
CA LYS A 140 -5.52 12.57 11.79
C LYS A 140 -4.21 13.20 11.37
N VAL A 141 -3.64 12.69 10.28
CA VAL A 141 -2.42 13.20 9.64
C VAL A 141 -2.57 13.13 8.12
N ASP A 142 -1.79 13.93 7.41
CA ASP A 142 -1.59 13.74 5.97
C ASP A 142 -0.41 12.78 5.71
N GLU A 143 -0.09 12.53 4.45
CA GLU A 143 1.05 11.67 4.07
C GLU A 143 2.36 12.18 4.68
N ALA A 144 2.62 13.49 4.58
CA ALA A 144 3.83 14.09 5.13
C ALA A 144 3.90 13.95 6.66
N GLY A 145 2.77 14.07 7.34
CA GLY A 145 2.67 13.87 8.79
C GLY A 145 2.92 12.42 9.19
N TYR A 146 2.40 11.48 8.43
CA TYR A 146 2.66 10.06 8.66
C TYR A 146 4.12 9.71 8.39
N ASP A 147 4.70 10.21 7.31
CA ASP A 147 6.13 10.03 7.01
C ASP A 147 7.02 10.60 8.12
N ALA A 148 6.61 11.71 8.75
CA ALA A 148 7.33 12.27 9.90
C ALA A 148 7.31 11.32 11.11
N VAL A 149 6.20 10.63 11.35
CA VAL A 149 6.10 9.60 12.41
C VAL A 149 7.06 8.45 12.13
N ILE A 150 7.09 7.97 10.89
CA ILE A 150 8.01 6.90 10.46
C ILE A 150 9.47 7.36 10.60
N ARG A 151 9.78 8.56 10.16
CA ARG A 151 11.14 9.14 10.24
C ARG A 151 11.62 9.22 11.69
N GLN A 152 10.77 9.67 12.59
CA GLN A 152 11.09 9.73 14.01
C GLN A 152 11.34 8.34 14.59
N HIS A 153 10.51 7.36 14.24
CA HIS A 153 10.71 5.98 14.67
C HIS A 153 12.04 5.41 14.16
N MET A 154 12.37 5.62 12.90
CA MET A 154 13.64 5.16 12.31
C MET A 154 14.84 5.79 13.02
N GLU A 155 14.76 7.08 13.34
CA GLU A 155 15.83 7.80 14.05
C GLU A 155 15.99 7.31 15.49
N ASP A 156 14.89 7.08 16.20
CA ASP A 156 14.91 6.56 17.57
C ASP A 156 15.53 5.16 17.62
N LYS A 157 15.20 4.30 16.66
CA LYS A 157 15.78 2.96 16.56
C LYS A 157 17.27 3.01 16.19
N ARG A 158 17.67 3.92 15.31
CA ARG A 158 19.07 4.12 14.98
C ARG A 158 19.89 4.53 16.21
N LYS A 159 19.39 5.47 17.01
CA LYS A 159 20.04 5.93 18.25
C LYS A 159 20.14 4.83 19.28
N ALA A 160 19.14 3.96 19.36
CA ALA A 160 19.11 2.81 20.28
C ALA A 160 19.89 1.61 19.75
N GLU A 161 20.44 1.68 18.55
CA GLU A 161 21.10 0.57 17.85
C GLU A 161 20.18 -0.66 17.70
N GLU A 162 18.88 -0.42 17.51
CA GLU A 162 17.86 -1.46 17.33
C GLU A 162 17.34 -1.47 15.90
N PRO A 163 16.89 -2.62 15.37
CA PRO A 163 16.24 -2.67 14.06
C PRO A 163 14.88 -1.97 14.10
N PRO A 164 14.48 -1.28 13.00
CA PRO A 164 13.17 -0.68 12.94
C PRO A 164 12.05 -1.73 12.92
N PHE A 165 10.87 -1.33 13.35
CA PHE A 165 9.69 -2.18 13.35
C PHE A 165 9.29 -2.58 11.92
N TRP A 166 9.12 -3.87 11.66
CA TRP A 166 8.85 -4.38 10.31
C TRP A 166 7.51 -3.98 9.73
N GLY A 167 6.54 -3.60 10.55
CA GLY A 167 5.23 -3.15 10.11
C GLY A 167 5.20 -1.78 9.44
N ILE A 168 6.33 -1.05 9.37
CA ILE A 168 6.42 0.29 8.75
C ILE A 168 6.95 0.28 7.32
N ARG A 169 7.07 -0.88 6.68
CA ARG A 169 7.75 -0.98 5.39
C ARG A 169 6.88 -0.59 4.17
N TYR A 170 5.67 -0.12 4.37
CA TYR A 170 4.80 0.33 3.27
C TYR A 170 3.99 1.58 3.59
#